data_9afe2be5867897ae95477878f09fc6e8
#
_entry.id   9afe2be5867897ae95477878f09fc6e8
#
_cell.length_a   1.000
_cell.length_b   1.000
_cell.length_c   1.000
_cell.angle_alpha   90.00
_cell.angle_beta   90.00
_cell.angle_gamma   90.00
#
_symmetry.space_group_name_H-M   'P 1'
#
loop_
_entity.id
_entity.type
_entity.pdbx_description
1 polymer ?
#
loop_
_entity_poly.entity_id
_entity_poly.type
_entity_poly.pdbx_seq_one_letter_code
_entity_poly.pdbx_strand_id
1 'polypeptide(L)'
;MRKTSLWVLAAALTCGLNMLASCGNSDNSAATPDITPLTEWQAGKTVSAEAVEAYGGIDKCFAAEPIPEGVWQRMQGKTYKENPYITRDSLRHVRALHWDYDNQMHIGEMICNKTIADCVADILRKLFDAKYPIQRMLLPDVYDADDETQMRDNNSSCFCYRTIAATTRLSKHARGLAVDINTLYNPYHKYLEDGTLLIQPATGAPYCDRSWDFPYKIDHDDLCYRLFTEAGFDWGGDWDNRKDYQHFEVIE
;
A
#
# COMPACT_ATOMS: atom_id res chain seq x y z
N MET A 1 -53.50 -50.89 12.96
CA MET A 1 -54.59 -51.40 12.07
C MET A 1 -54.36 -50.88 10.65
N ARG A 2 -54.28 -51.85 9.68
CA ARG A 2 -54.43 -51.76 8.18
C ARG A 2 -53.58 -50.76 7.42
N LYS A 3 -52.53 -51.18 6.77
CA LYS A 3 -52.25 -51.70 5.42
C LYS A 3 -53.21 -51.18 4.34
N THR A 4 -52.70 -50.52 3.30
CA THR A 4 -52.99 -50.85 1.90
C THR A 4 -51.87 -50.35 0.99
N SER A 5 -51.30 -51.31 0.33
CA SER A 5 -50.40 -51.15 -0.84
C SER A 5 -51.24 -50.90 -2.08
N LEU A 6 -50.74 -50.13 -3.03
CA LEU A 6 -51.19 -50.21 -4.42
C LEU A 6 -50.00 -50.11 -5.36
N TRP A 7 -49.87 -51.16 -6.18
CA TRP A 7 -48.96 -51.31 -7.33
C TRP A 7 -49.63 -50.75 -8.57
N VAL A 8 -48.93 -50.02 -9.40
CA VAL A 8 -49.25 -49.93 -10.83
C VAL A 8 -47.97 -49.74 -11.66
N LEU A 9 -47.68 -50.76 -12.40
CA LEU A 9 -47.16 -51.00 -13.76
C LEU A 9 -46.23 -50.01 -14.45
N ALA A 10 -45.16 -50.66 -14.89
CA ALA A 10 -44.19 -50.21 -15.88
C ALA A 10 -44.80 -50.04 -17.28
N ALA A 11 -44.36 -49.02 -18.01
CA ALA A 11 -44.38 -48.98 -19.46
C ALA A 11 -43.00 -48.56 -19.97
N ALA A 12 -42.30 -49.48 -20.53
CA ALA A 12 -41.07 -49.25 -21.26
C ALA A 12 -41.39 -48.66 -22.64
N LEU A 13 -40.82 -47.51 -22.98
CA LEU A 13 -40.76 -47.04 -24.34
C LEU A 13 -39.29 -46.81 -24.69
N THR A 14 -38.78 -47.72 -25.50
CA THR A 14 -37.49 -47.64 -26.21
C THR A 14 -37.59 -46.60 -27.31
N CYS A 15 -36.78 -45.55 -27.27
CA CYS A 15 -36.55 -44.70 -28.42
C CYS A 15 -35.06 -44.41 -28.58
N GLY A 16 -34.62 -44.62 -29.81
CA GLY A 16 -33.28 -44.82 -30.29
C GLY A 16 -32.20 -43.79 -29.92
N LEU A 17 -31.03 -44.36 -29.80
CA LEU A 17 -29.72 -43.69 -29.76
C LEU A 17 -29.48 -42.97 -31.09
N ASN A 18 -29.29 -41.66 -31.02
CA ASN A 18 -28.44 -40.95 -31.96
C ASN A 18 -27.41 -40.16 -31.14
N MET A 19 -26.26 -40.81 -30.91
CA MET A 19 -25.06 -40.10 -30.42
C MET A 19 -24.47 -39.32 -31.61
N LEU A 20 -24.76 -38.03 -31.66
CA LEU A 20 -23.91 -37.10 -32.38
C LEU A 20 -22.81 -36.70 -31.35
N ALA A 21 -21.65 -37.32 -31.49
CA ALA A 21 -20.43 -36.86 -30.84
C ALA A 21 -20.06 -35.50 -31.44
N SER A 22 -20.50 -34.44 -30.82
CA SER A 22 -19.96 -33.12 -31.04
C SER A 22 -18.60 -33.06 -30.34
N CYS A 23 -17.53 -33.28 -31.10
CA CYS A 23 -16.18 -32.87 -30.71
C CYS A 23 -16.17 -31.34 -30.67
N GLY A 24 -16.62 -30.76 -29.56
CA GLY A 24 -16.32 -29.40 -29.24
C GLY A 24 -14.84 -29.34 -28.86
N ASN A 25 -13.99 -28.86 -29.77
CA ASN A 25 -12.71 -28.31 -29.43
C ASN A 25 -12.99 -27.12 -28.46
N SER A 26 -12.90 -27.34 -27.19
CA SER A 26 -12.70 -26.23 -26.23
C SER A 26 -11.27 -25.75 -26.44
N ASP A 27 -11.09 -24.81 -27.36
CA ASP A 27 -9.90 -23.96 -27.37
C ASP A 27 -9.89 -23.22 -26.04
N ASN A 28 -9.30 -23.86 -25.04
CA ASN A 28 -8.96 -23.26 -23.76
C ASN A 28 -7.66 -22.47 -23.97
N SER A 29 -7.68 -21.47 -24.87
CA SER A 29 -6.64 -20.45 -24.92
C SER A 29 -6.81 -19.61 -23.66
N ALA A 30 -6.02 -19.92 -22.64
CA ALA A 30 -5.92 -19.05 -21.47
C ALA A 30 -5.66 -17.63 -22.00
N ALA A 31 -6.56 -16.69 -21.71
CA ALA A 31 -6.41 -15.31 -22.14
C ALA A 31 -5.07 -14.79 -21.61
N THR A 32 -4.29 -14.17 -22.48
CA THR A 32 -3.02 -13.54 -22.06
C THR A 32 -3.31 -12.53 -20.96
N PRO A 33 -2.63 -12.59 -19.81
CA PRO A 33 -2.89 -11.66 -18.71
C PRO A 33 -2.61 -10.22 -19.15
N ASP A 34 -3.46 -9.28 -18.73
CA ASP A 34 -3.25 -7.86 -18.96
C ASP A 34 -2.11 -7.35 -18.09
N ILE A 35 -0.99 -6.99 -18.69
CA ILE A 35 0.18 -6.41 -18.02
C ILE A 35 0.24 -4.89 -18.13
N THR A 36 -0.73 -4.24 -18.77
CA THR A 36 -0.79 -2.79 -18.94
C THR A 36 -0.63 -2.02 -17.61
N PRO A 37 -1.29 -2.42 -16.51
CA PRO A 37 -1.11 -1.74 -15.23
C PRO A 37 0.34 -1.75 -14.72
N LEU A 38 1.08 -2.83 -14.98
CA LEU A 38 2.50 -2.95 -14.59
C LEU A 38 3.44 -2.21 -15.54
N THR A 39 3.19 -2.25 -16.86
CA THR A 39 4.02 -1.57 -17.83
C THR A 39 3.92 -0.05 -17.74
N GLU A 40 2.73 0.47 -17.43
CA GLU A 40 2.49 1.90 -17.21
C GLU A 40 2.68 2.31 -15.74
N TRP A 41 2.92 1.37 -14.85
CA TRP A 41 3.03 1.54 -13.41
C TRP A 41 1.86 2.32 -12.80
N GLN A 42 0.64 1.78 -12.97
CA GLN A 42 -0.59 2.41 -12.52
C GLN A 42 -0.81 2.14 -11.02
N ALA A 43 -0.20 2.95 -10.15
CA ALA A 43 -0.33 2.81 -8.70
C ALA A 43 -1.80 2.79 -8.25
N GLY A 44 -2.11 1.92 -7.27
CA GLY A 44 -3.45 1.67 -6.76
C GLY A 44 -4.25 0.62 -7.53
N LYS A 45 -3.78 0.16 -8.70
CA LYS A 45 -4.42 -0.95 -9.42
C LYS A 45 -4.06 -2.30 -8.79
N THR A 46 -5.05 -3.20 -8.76
CA THR A 46 -4.82 -4.60 -8.44
C THR A 46 -4.19 -5.33 -9.61
N VAL A 47 -3.33 -6.30 -9.31
CA VAL A 47 -2.70 -7.17 -10.31
C VAL A 47 -2.75 -8.62 -9.86
N SER A 48 -2.76 -9.55 -10.83
CA SER A 48 -2.70 -10.97 -10.55
C SER A 48 -1.25 -11.49 -10.58
N ALA A 49 -1.03 -12.66 -9.98
CA ALA A 49 0.26 -13.33 -10.03
C ALA A 49 0.69 -13.66 -11.47
N GLU A 50 -0.28 -14.03 -12.32
CA GLU A 50 -0.04 -14.32 -13.74
C GLU A 50 0.41 -13.06 -14.49
N ALA A 51 -0.16 -11.88 -14.18
CA ALA A 51 0.26 -10.62 -14.77
C ALA A 51 1.67 -10.24 -14.33
N VAL A 52 2.01 -10.45 -13.07
CA VAL A 52 3.37 -10.22 -12.54
C VAL A 52 4.38 -11.14 -13.21
N GLU A 53 4.06 -12.42 -13.38
CA GLU A 53 4.94 -13.38 -14.07
C GLU A 53 5.13 -12.99 -15.54
N ALA A 54 4.05 -12.64 -16.25
CA ALA A 54 4.10 -12.18 -17.64
C ALA A 54 4.85 -10.85 -17.81
N TYR A 55 4.84 -9.98 -16.81
CA TYR A 55 5.64 -8.73 -16.78
C TYR A 55 7.14 -9.01 -16.63
N GLY A 56 7.53 -10.20 -16.19
CA GLY A 56 8.91 -10.66 -16.05
C GLY A 56 9.34 -10.95 -14.62
N GLY A 57 8.35 -11.24 -13.77
CA GLY A 57 8.52 -11.71 -12.41
C GLY A 57 8.54 -10.61 -11.36
N ILE A 58 8.41 -11.07 -10.12
CA ILE A 58 8.26 -10.22 -8.94
C ILE A 58 9.43 -9.25 -8.73
N ASP A 59 10.67 -9.67 -9.08
CA ASP A 59 11.87 -8.87 -8.88
C ASP A 59 11.88 -7.58 -9.73
N LYS A 60 11.17 -7.56 -10.85
CA LYS A 60 10.99 -6.34 -11.66
C LYS A 60 10.02 -5.33 -11.08
N CYS A 61 9.26 -5.74 -10.07
CA CYS A 61 8.25 -4.88 -9.45
C CYS A 61 8.77 -4.07 -8.26
N PHE A 62 10.04 -4.28 -7.86
CA PHE A 62 10.67 -3.55 -6.76
C PHE A 62 11.93 -2.86 -7.27
N ALA A 63 11.92 -1.54 -7.27
CA ALA A 63 13.04 -0.74 -7.75
C ALA A 63 13.02 0.67 -7.18
N ALA A 64 14.20 1.28 -7.05
CA ALA A 64 14.39 2.70 -6.80
C ALA A 64 15.05 3.33 -8.02
N GLU A 65 14.32 4.13 -8.77
CA GLU A 65 14.74 4.64 -10.10
C GLU A 65 14.72 6.17 -10.13
N PRO A 66 15.39 6.81 -11.08
CA PRO A 66 15.16 8.23 -11.37
C PRO A 66 13.68 8.49 -11.63
N ILE A 67 13.16 9.61 -11.12
CA ILE A 67 11.74 9.95 -11.26
C ILE A 67 11.39 10.09 -12.75
N PRO A 68 10.43 9.32 -13.30
CA PRO A 68 9.96 9.47 -14.67
C PRO A 68 9.35 10.86 -14.91
N GLU A 69 9.43 11.36 -16.15
CA GLU A 69 8.94 12.71 -16.46
C GLU A 69 7.46 12.90 -16.13
N GLY A 70 6.60 11.91 -16.43
CA GLY A 70 5.17 11.98 -16.13
C GLY A 70 4.88 12.07 -14.62
N VAL A 71 5.65 11.34 -13.81
CA VAL A 71 5.56 11.41 -12.33
C VAL A 71 6.04 12.77 -11.84
N TRP A 72 7.18 13.25 -12.35
CA TRP A 72 7.72 14.56 -12.00
C TRP A 72 6.76 15.69 -12.27
N GLN A 73 6.07 15.66 -13.42
CA GLN A 73 5.08 16.67 -13.79
C GLN A 73 3.86 16.66 -12.85
N ARG A 74 3.39 15.48 -12.42
CA ARG A 74 2.28 15.36 -11.45
C ARG A 74 2.62 15.99 -10.11
N MET A 75 3.88 15.90 -9.68
CA MET A 75 4.36 16.41 -8.39
C MET A 75 4.45 17.95 -8.35
N GLN A 76 4.62 18.62 -9.53
CA GLN A 76 4.86 20.06 -9.57
C GLN A 76 3.71 20.88 -8.98
N GLY A 77 4.05 21.83 -8.09
CA GLY A 77 3.08 22.69 -7.41
C GLY A 77 2.26 21.99 -6.31
N LYS A 78 2.31 20.66 -6.21
CA LYS A 78 1.65 19.85 -5.20
C LYS A 78 2.64 19.37 -4.15
N THR A 79 3.17 18.16 -4.33
CA THR A 79 4.14 17.56 -3.42
C THR A 79 5.55 18.12 -3.58
N TYR A 80 5.88 18.63 -4.77
CA TYR A 80 7.13 19.34 -5.02
C TYR A 80 6.86 20.82 -5.28
N LYS A 81 7.57 21.68 -4.58
CA LYS A 81 7.61 23.13 -4.77
C LYS A 81 9.06 23.55 -5.00
N GLU A 82 9.30 24.52 -5.89
CA GLU A 82 10.64 25.03 -6.10
C GLU A 82 11.27 25.51 -4.79
N ASN A 83 12.49 25.04 -4.51
CA ASN A 83 13.17 25.26 -3.25
C ASN A 83 14.69 25.07 -3.41
N PRO A 84 15.52 25.64 -2.53
CA PRO A 84 16.98 25.54 -2.62
C PRO A 84 17.56 24.24 -2.00
N TYR A 85 16.75 23.34 -1.42
CA TYR A 85 17.24 22.23 -0.61
C TYR A 85 17.15 20.88 -1.31
N ILE A 86 16.07 20.66 -2.04
CA ILE A 86 15.76 19.35 -2.66
C ILE A 86 15.60 19.53 -4.15
N THR A 87 16.39 18.77 -4.91
CA THR A 87 16.31 18.71 -6.37
C THR A 87 15.72 17.38 -6.82
N ARG A 88 15.24 17.30 -8.07
CA ARG A 88 14.78 16.04 -8.67
C ARG A 88 15.83 14.93 -8.55
N ASP A 89 17.13 15.26 -8.78
CA ASP A 89 18.23 14.28 -8.74
C ASP A 89 18.53 13.75 -7.32
N SER A 90 18.06 14.44 -6.27
CA SER A 90 18.17 13.96 -4.90
C SER A 90 17.07 12.98 -4.51
N LEU A 91 16.08 12.78 -5.37
CA LEU A 91 14.93 11.92 -5.16
C LEU A 91 14.94 10.71 -6.10
N ARG A 92 14.24 9.64 -5.68
CA ARG A 92 14.00 8.44 -6.49
C ARG A 92 12.53 8.07 -6.43
N HIS A 93 12.05 7.51 -7.52
CA HIS A 93 10.75 6.83 -7.60
C HIS A 93 10.96 5.39 -7.15
N VAL A 94 10.38 5.04 -6.01
CA VAL A 94 10.36 3.68 -5.47
C VAL A 94 9.09 3.01 -5.95
N ARG A 95 9.23 1.93 -6.71
CA ARG A 95 8.14 1.05 -7.16
C ARG A 95 8.09 -0.17 -6.26
N ALA A 96 6.89 -0.58 -5.88
CA ALA A 96 6.68 -1.78 -5.10
C ALA A 96 5.29 -2.37 -5.35
N LEU A 97 5.13 -3.67 -5.13
CA LEU A 97 3.82 -4.28 -4.93
C LEU A 97 3.55 -4.38 -3.43
N HIS A 98 2.29 -4.36 -3.06
CA HIS A 98 1.87 -4.56 -1.68
C HIS A 98 0.59 -5.39 -1.62
N TRP A 99 0.37 -6.05 -0.49
CA TRP A 99 -0.88 -6.72 -0.17
C TRP A 99 -1.74 -5.79 0.68
N ASP A 100 -3.04 -5.76 0.43
CA ASP A 100 -3.98 -5.18 1.38
C ASP A 100 -4.43 -6.22 2.43
N TYR A 101 -5.31 -5.82 3.33
CA TYR A 101 -5.82 -6.70 4.38
C TYR A 101 -6.70 -7.85 3.82
N ASP A 102 -7.28 -7.67 2.64
CA ASP A 102 -8.09 -8.68 1.94
C ASP A 102 -7.23 -9.62 1.07
N ASN A 103 -5.89 -9.56 1.21
CA ASN A 103 -4.92 -10.32 0.42
C ASN A 103 -5.01 -10.05 -1.09
N GLN A 104 -5.38 -8.84 -1.49
CA GLN A 104 -5.28 -8.41 -2.87
C GLN A 104 -3.93 -7.75 -3.11
N MET A 105 -3.31 -8.06 -4.24
CA MET A 105 -2.02 -7.50 -4.62
C MET A 105 -2.22 -6.23 -5.44
N HIS A 106 -1.55 -5.14 -5.02
CA HIS A 106 -1.67 -3.82 -5.63
C HIS A 106 -0.31 -3.30 -6.08
N ILE A 107 -0.35 -2.43 -7.09
CA ILE A 107 0.79 -1.62 -7.51
C ILE A 107 0.88 -0.41 -6.59
N GLY A 108 2.05 -0.18 -5.99
CA GLY A 108 2.34 0.96 -5.14
C GLY A 108 3.54 1.77 -5.62
N GLU A 109 3.60 3.03 -5.19
CA GLU A 109 4.72 3.92 -5.48
C GLU A 109 5.00 4.89 -4.32
N MET A 110 6.28 5.25 -4.13
CA MET A 110 6.72 6.30 -3.22
C MET A 110 7.80 7.15 -3.88
N ILE A 111 7.96 8.38 -3.41
CA ILE A 111 9.15 9.18 -3.72
C ILE A 111 9.99 9.28 -2.46
N CYS A 112 11.23 8.80 -2.51
CA CYS A 112 12.16 8.82 -1.39
C CYS A 112 13.45 9.58 -1.76
N ASN A 113 14.16 10.07 -0.76
CA ASN A 113 15.52 10.55 -0.97
C ASN A 113 16.40 9.41 -1.50
N LYS A 114 17.29 9.71 -2.44
CA LYS A 114 18.19 8.70 -3.04
C LYS A 114 19.06 7.96 -2.01
N THR A 115 19.28 8.56 -0.84
CA THR A 115 20.11 7.96 0.22
C THR A 115 19.41 6.81 0.95
N ILE A 116 18.07 6.76 0.91
CA ILE A 116 17.26 5.71 1.57
C ILE A 116 16.42 4.89 0.60
N ALA A 117 16.33 5.30 -0.66
CA ALA A 117 15.37 4.73 -1.60
C ALA A 117 15.55 3.22 -1.85
N ASP A 118 16.79 2.76 -2.01
CA ASP A 118 17.09 1.33 -2.19
C ASP A 118 16.76 0.55 -0.91
N CYS A 119 17.09 1.09 0.26
CA CYS A 119 16.76 0.49 1.55
C CYS A 119 15.24 0.37 1.75
N VAL A 120 14.47 1.42 1.40
CA VAL A 120 13.00 1.39 1.47
C VAL A 120 12.43 0.36 0.49
N ALA A 121 12.95 0.26 -0.73
CA ALA A 121 12.54 -0.77 -1.69
C ALA A 121 12.76 -2.19 -1.16
N ASP A 122 13.90 -2.43 -0.52
CA ASP A 122 14.22 -3.72 0.12
C ASP A 122 13.30 -4.05 1.30
N ILE A 123 12.96 -3.04 2.13
CA ILE A 123 12.00 -3.20 3.22
C ILE A 123 10.62 -3.55 2.67
N LEU A 124 10.14 -2.81 1.67
CA LEU A 124 8.84 -3.05 1.03
C LEU A 124 8.80 -4.44 0.39
N ARG A 125 9.91 -4.91 -0.21
CA ARG A 125 10.02 -6.29 -0.73
C ARG A 125 9.86 -7.33 0.39
N LYS A 126 10.53 -7.17 1.52
CA LYS A 126 10.43 -8.08 2.67
C LYS A 126 9.03 -8.09 3.26
N LEU A 127 8.38 -6.93 3.36
CA LEU A 127 6.99 -6.82 3.80
C LEU A 127 6.04 -7.55 2.83
N PHE A 128 6.26 -7.37 1.52
CA PHE A 128 5.48 -8.07 0.49
C PHE A 128 5.66 -9.59 0.58
N ASP A 129 6.89 -10.10 0.70
CA ASP A 129 7.17 -11.53 0.80
C ASP A 129 6.55 -12.16 2.06
N ALA A 130 6.43 -11.40 3.15
CA ALA A 130 5.75 -11.79 4.37
C ALA A 130 4.22 -11.61 4.31
N LYS A 131 3.66 -11.12 3.21
CA LYS A 131 2.24 -10.73 3.06
C LYS A 131 1.78 -9.74 4.12
N TYR A 132 2.68 -8.85 4.55
CA TYR A 132 2.35 -7.77 5.47
C TYR A 132 1.37 -6.80 4.80
N PRO A 133 0.22 -6.48 5.44
CA PRO A 133 -0.79 -5.65 4.80
C PRO A 133 -0.40 -4.17 4.79
N ILE A 134 -0.41 -3.56 3.63
CA ILE A 134 -0.35 -2.11 3.42
C ILE A 134 -1.58 -1.75 2.58
N GLN A 135 -2.46 -0.89 3.13
CA GLN A 135 -3.74 -0.62 2.47
C GLN A 135 -3.59 0.12 1.15
N ARG A 136 -2.78 1.18 1.14
CA ARG A 136 -2.51 2.03 -0.02
C ARG A 136 -1.07 2.50 -0.01
N MET A 137 -0.53 2.71 -1.20
CA MET A 137 0.81 3.26 -1.41
C MET A 137 0.79 4.13 -2.66
N LEU A 138 0.24 5.34 -2.51
CA LEU A 138 0.07 6.32 -3.58
C LEU A 138 0.88 7.58 -3.28
N LEU A 139 1.32 8.28 -4.32
CA LEU A 139 1.97 9.57 -4.11
C LEU A 139 0.96 10.59 -3.56
N PRO A 140 1.38 11.48 -2.63
CA PRO A 140 0.48 12.47 -2.04
C PRO A 140 -0.10 13.48 -3.05
N ASP A 141 0.43 13.58 -4.29
CA ASP A 141 -0.14 14.41 -5.35
C ASP A 141 -1.55 13.95 -5.80
N VAL A 142 -1.88 12.67 -5.60
CA VAL A 142 -3.25 12.13 -5.81
C VAL A 142 -4.27 12.77 -4.86
N TYR A 143 -3.79 13.22 -3.70
CA TYR A 143 -4.58 13.89 -2.66
C TYR A 143 -4.35 15.41 -2.64
N ASP A 144 -3.83 16.00 -3.74
CA ASP A 144 -3.42 17.40 -3.81
C ASP A 144 -2.46 17.84 -2.69
N ALA A 145 -1.67 16.90 -2.18
CA ALA A 145 -0.75 17.05 -1.04
C ALA A 145 -1.46 17.43 0.28
N ASP A 146 -2.74 17.09 0.43
CA ASP A 146 -3.48 17.24 1.68
C ASP A 146 -3.24 16.05 2.62
N ASP A 147 -2.53 16.31 3.73
CA ASP A 147 -2.11 15.29 4.68
C ASP A 147 -3.31 14.62 5.37
N GLU A 148 -4.33 15.39 5.75
CA GLU A 148 -5.50 14.85 6.46
C GLU A 148 -6.28 13.88 5.58
N THR A 149 -6.45 14.21 4.31
CA THR A 149 -7.17 13.36 3.35
C THR A 149 -6.41 12.07 3.06
N GLN A 150 -5.08 12.14 2.80
CA GLN A 150 -4.31 10.93 2.56
C GLN A 150 -4.22 10.02 3.79
N MET A 151 -4.05 10.59 4.99
CA MET A 151 -4.00 9.82 6.23
C MET A 151 -5.34 9.15 6.52
N ARG A 152 -6.45 9.84 6.30
CA ARG A 152 -7.79 9.27 6.46
C ARG A 152 -8.07 8.12 5.49
N ASP A 153 -7.46 8.13 4.31
CA ASP A 153 -7.55 7.06 3.30
C ASP A 153 -6.54 5.90 3.58
N ASN A 154 -5.89 5.92 4.74
CA ASN A 154 -4.88 4.95 5.16
C ASN A 154 -3.73 4.80 4.14
N ASN A 155 -3.30 5.91 3.53
CA ASN A 155 -2.25 5.92 2.54
C ASN A 155 -0.87 5.88 3.21
N SER A 156 0.05 5.10 2.64
CA SER A 156 1.45 5.05 3.02
C SER A 156 2.26 5.88 2.02
N SER A 157 3.15 6.75 2.49
CA SER A 157 3.89 7.67 1.63
C SER A 157 5.22 8.12 2.24
N CYS A 158 6.04 8.85 1.46
CA CYS A 158 7.32 9.36 1.94
C CYS A 158 7.47 10.86 1.67
N PHE A 159 7.71 11.28 0.43
CA PHE A 159 8.04 12.67 0.10
C PHE A 159 6.81 13.56 -0.04
N CYS A 160 6.79 14.67 0.70
CA CYS A 160 5.91 15.81 0.49
C CYS A 160 6.60 17.08 0.99
N TYR A 161 6.88 18.05 0.10
CA TYR A 161 7.59 19.27 0.47
C TYR A 161 6.70 20.23 1.25
N ARG A 162 6.90 20.27 2.57
CA ARG A 162 6.16 21.12 3.50
C ARG A 162 6.97 21.40 4.76
N THR A 163 6.61 22.45 5.47
CA THR A 163 7.09 22.69 6.83
C THR A 163 6.31 21.85 7.84
N ILE A 164 6.89 21.64 9.01
CA ILE A 164 6.18 21.11 10.16
C ILE A 164 5.13 22.16 10.57
N ALA A 165 3.91 21.71 10.84
CA ALA A 165 2.78 22.57 11.17
C ALA A 165 3.15 23.60 12.27
N ALA A 166 2.75 24.85 12.06
CA ALA A 166 3.03 25.99 12.94
C ALA A 166 4.53 26.31 13.16
N THR A 167 5.41 25.86 12.25
CA THR A 167 6.86 26.16 12.32
C THR A 167 7.42 26.58 10.96
N THR A 168 8.67 27.08 10.94
CA THR A 168 9.44 27.32 9.72
C THR A 168 10.38 26.16 9.37
N ARG A 169 10.42 25.09 10.19
CA ARG A 169 11.29 23.94 9.98
C ARG A 169 10.71 23.03 8.91
N LEU A 170 11.54 22.55 8.00
CA LEU A 170 11.15 21.53 7.04
C LEU A 170 10.87 20.21 7.76
N SER A 171 9.79 19.52 7.35
CA SER A 171 9.53 18.15 7.75
C SER A 171 10.61 17.23 7.17
N LYS A 172 10.86 16.08 7.80
CA LYS A 172 11.68 15.01 7.21
C LYS A 172 11.07 14.48 5.90
N HIS A 173 9.73 14.48 5.78
CA HIS A 173 9.04 14.21 4.51
C HIS A 173 9.41 15.22 3.41
N ALA A 174 9.64 16.49 3.74
CA ALA A 174 10.08 17.49 2.77
C ALA A 174 11.46 17.20 2.17
N ARG A 175 12.24 16.33 2.83
CA ARG A 175 13.55 15.85 2.36
C ARG A 175 13.50 14.44 1.77
N GLY A 176 12.34 13.78 1.83
CA GLY A 176 12.17 12.37 1.46
C GLY A 176 12.91 11.41 2.39
N LEU A 177 13.09 11.78 3.66
CA LEU A 177 13.84 11.03 4.69
C LEU A 177 12.93 10.46 5.79
N ALA A 178 11.62 10.50 5.60
CA ALA A 178 10.65 9.84 6.47
C ALA A 178 9.61 9.10 5.63
N VAL A 179 9.15 7.97 6.17
CA VAL A 179 8.15 7.09 5.57
C VAL A 179 7.02 6.91 6.57
N ASP A 180 5.79 7.12 6.12
CA ASP A 180 4.59 6.82 6.89
C ASP A 180 3.91 5.57 6.34
N ILE A 181 3.55 4.63 7.22
CA ILE A 181 2.91 3.35 6.88
C ILE A 181 1.56 3.22 7.57
N ASN A 182 0.49 2.91 6.79
CA ASN A 182 -0.86 2.65 7.29
C ASN A 182 -1.37 3.74 8.25
N THR A 183 -1.43 4.95 7.75
CA THR A 183 -1.55 6.21 8.50
C THR A 183 -2.82 6.36 9.33
N LEU A 184 -3.97 5.84 8.86
CA LEU A 184 -5.24 5.91 9.61
C LEU A 184 -5.17 5.13 10.92
N TYR A 185 -4.60 3.93 10.88
CA TYR A 185 -4.51 3.01 12.02
C TYR A 185 -3.30 3.28 12.92
N ASN A 186 -2.42 4.17 12.50
CA ASN A 186 -1.20 4.54 13.22
C ASN A 186 -1.10 6.06 13.36
N PRO A 187 -2.08 6.71 14.04
CA PRO A 187 -2.19 8.15 14.04
C PRO A 187 -1.05 8.85 14.77
N TYR A 188 -0.78 10.09 14.33
CA TYR A 188 -0.05 11.05 15.13
C TYR A 188 -0.96 11.61 16.21
N HIS A 189 -0.44 11.79 17.44
CA HIS A 189 -1.14 12.55 18.45
C HIS A 189 -0.20 13.23 19.46
N LYS A 190 -0.63 14.38 19.98
CA LYS A 190 0.04 15.10 21.08
C LYS A 190 -0.93 15.95 21.87
N TYR A 191 -0.59 16.23 23.13
CA TYR A 191 -1.26 17.28 23.90
C TYR A 191 -0.68 18.65 23.52
N LEU A 192 -1.56 19.61 23.24
CA LEU A 192 -1.21 21.00 23.04
C LEU A 192 -1.02 21.69 24.39
N GLU A 193 -0.49 22.93 24.39
CA GLU A 193 -0.24 23.70 25.62
C GLU A 193 -1.53 23.99 26.42
N ASP A 194 -2.67 24.09 25.76
CA ASP A 194 -4.00 24.27 26.37
C ASP A 194 -4.63 22.98 26.91
N GLY A 195 -3.93 21.84 26.80
CA GLY A 195 -4.41 20.52 27.20
C GLY A 195 -5.28 19.81 26.15
N THR A 196 -5.53 20.43 24.99
CA THR A 196 -6.28 19.81 23.90
C THR A 196 -5.45 18.68 23.29
N LEU A 197 -6.06 17.52 23.06
CA LEU A 197 -5.44 16.42 22.33
C LEU A 197 -5.60 16.62 20.82
N LEU A 198 -4.50 16.91 20.13
CA LEU A 198 -4.44 16.92 18.67
C LEU A 198 -4.23 15.49 18.17
N ILE A 199 -5.05 15.05 17.20
CA ILE A 199 -4.96 13.73 16.55
C ILE A 199 -4.99 13.95 15.04
N GLN A 200 -4.08 13.28 14.31
CA GLN A 200 -4.00 13.31 12.85
C GLN A 200 -3.78 11.89 12.29
N PRO A 201 -4.67 11.40 11.40
CA PRO A 201 -5.93 12.05 11.01
C PRO A 201 -6.93 12.06 12.17
N ALA A 202 -7.85 13.02 12.19
CA ALA A 202 -8.85 13.13 13.26
C ALA A 202 -9.71 11.84 13.40
N THR A 203 -9.94 11.15 12.29
CA THR A 203 -10.65 9.86 12.25
C THR A 203 -9.84 8.70 12.85
N GLY A 204 -8.54 8.88 13.09
CA GLY A 204 -7.65 7.93 13.75
C GLY A 204 -7.79 7.86 15.27
N ALA A 205 -8.62 8.72 15.87
CA ALA A 205 -8.77 8.81 17.33
C ALA A 205 -8.98 7.45 18.05
N PRO A 206 -9.79 6.49 17.55
CA PRO A 206 -9.94 5.18 18.19
C PRO A 206 -8.62 4.39 18.28
N TYR A 207 -7.70 4.62 17.36
CA TYR A 207 -6.43 3.88 17.23
C TYR A 207 -5.29 4.51 18.04
N CYS A 208 -5.53 5.64 18.73
CA CYS A 208 -4.60 6.17 19.73
C CYS A 208 -4.52 5.28 20.98
N ASP A 209 -5.59 4.54 21.30
CA ASP A 209 -5.58 3.50 22.34
C ASP A 209 -4.93 2.24 21.77
N ARG A 210 -3.70 1.95 22.18
CA ARG A 210 -2.90 0.81 21.72
C ARG A 210 -3.12 -0.45 22.56
N SER A 211 -4.04 -0.42 23.54
CA SER A 211 -4.29 -1.55 24.45
C SER A 211 -5.06 -2.70 23.83
N TRP A 212 -5.73 -2.48 22.69
CA TRP A 212 -6.49 -3.50 21.95
C TRP A 212 -5.85 -3.81 20.60
N ASP A 213 -6.21 -4.94 20.01
CA ASP A 213 -5.69 -5.39 18.74
C ASP A 213 -6.60 -4.96 17.59
N PHE A 214 -6.01 -4.45 16.50
CA PHE A 214 -6.73 -3.98 15.31
C PHE A 214 -5.87 -4.12 14.05
N PRO A 215 -6.49 -4.17 12.86
CA PRO A 215 -5.76 -4.29 11.60
C PRO A 215 -4.75 -3.15 11.40
N TYR A 216 -3.62 -3.46 10.75
CA TYR A 216 -2.56 -2.51 10.40
C TYR A 216 -1.84 -1.83 11.58
N LYS A 217 -2.06 -2.28 12.82
CA LYS A 217 -1.39 -1.74 14.00
C LYS A 217 0.12 -1.97 13.93
N ILE A 218 0.90 -0.90 14.12
CA ILE A 218 2.35 -0.96 14.24
C ILE A 218 2.71 -0.80 15.72
N ASP A 219 3.43 -1.76 16.28
CA ASP A 219 4.00 -1.74 17.63
C ASP A 219 5.38 -2.41 17.64
N HIS A 220 6.01 -2.57 18.82
CA HIS A 220 7.36 -3.13 18.92
C HIS A 220 7.49 -4.60 18.48
N ASP A 221 6.39 -5.36 18.47
CA ASP A 221 6.37 -6.74 18.00
C ASP A 221 6.08 -6.84 16.49
N ASP A 222 5.73 -5.71 15.85
CA ASP A 222 5.33 -5.66 14.44
C ASP A 222 6.52 -5.83 13.48
N LEU A 223 6.30 -6.51 12.36
CA LEU A 223 7.34 -6.75 11.35
C LEU A 223 7.83 -5.44 10.70
N CYS A 224 6.92 -4.50 10.41
CA CYS A 224 7.28 -3.22 9.81
C CYS A 224 8.20 -2.43 10.75
N TYR A 225 7.86 -2.34 12.04
CA TYR A 225 8.71 -1.73 13.06
C TYR A 225 10.13 -2.33 13.05
N ARG A 226 10.25 -3.65 13.11
CA ARG A 226 11.56 -4.32 13.14
C ARG A 226 12.39 -4.04 11.89
N LEU A 227 11.79 -4.14 10.70
CA LEU A 227 12.52 -3.95 9.45
C LEU A 227 13.03 -2.51 9.29
N PHE A 228 12.23 -1.51 9.65
CA PHE A 228 12.67 -0.12 9.59
C PHE A 228 13.72 0.22 10.65
N THR A 229 13.54 -0.24 11.89
CA THR A 229 14.50 0.05 12.98
C THR A 229 15.83 -0.68 12.79
N GLU A 230 15.84 -1.92 12.31
CA GLU A 230 17.05 -2.66 11.91
C GLU A 230 17.80 -1.96 10.76
N ALA A 231 17.08 -1.24 9.90
CA ALA A 231 17.65 -0.43 8.83
C ALA A 231 18.12 0.97 9.29
N GLY A 232 17.99 1.30 10.58
CA GLY A 232 18.48 2.55 11.17
C GLY A 232 17.50 3.71 11.14
N PHE A 233 16.21 3.43 10.94
CA PHE A 233 15.16 4.43 11.09
C PHE A 233 14.73 4.54 12.54
N ASP A 234 14.44 5.77 12.98
CA ASP A 234 13.79 6.06 14.26
C ASP A 234 12.27 6.00 14.09
N TRP A 235 11.58 5.43 15.08
CA TRP A 235 10.12 5.32 15.04
C TRP A 235 9.44 6.37 15.91
N GLY A 236 8.48 7.11 15.33
CA GLY A 236 7.75 8.16 16.04
C GLY A 236 6.85 7.65 17.17
N GLY A 237 6.54 6.35 17.21
CA GLY A 237 5.86 5.71 18.33
C GLY A 237 6.68 5.69 19.63
N ASP A 238 8.01 5.86 19.55
CA ASP A 238 8.90 5.90 20.72
C ASP A 238 9.09 7.31 21.27
N TRP A 239 8.65 8.37 20.57
CA TRP A 239 8.85 9.74 21.06
C TRP A 239 8.11 10.03 22.37
N ASP A 240 8.70 10.78 23.27
CA ASP A 240 8.17 11.02 24.63
C ASP A 240 7.02 12.03 24.69
N ASN A 241 7.13 13.15 23.97
CA ASN A 241 6.21 14.30 24.08
C ASN A 241 5.08 14.30 23.07
N ARG A 242 5.05 13.32 22.19
CA ARG A 242 4.04 13.05 21.17
C ARG A 242 4.21 11.61 20.70
N LYS A 243 3.22 11.08 20.03
CA LYS A 243 3.32 9.79 19.36
C LYS A 243 2.99 9.97 17.89
N ASP A 244 3.74 9.28 17.03
CA ASP A 244 3.53 9.24 15.60
C ASP A 244 3.74 7.79 15.13
N TYR A 245 2.70 6.99 15.31
CA TYR A 245 2.82 5.54 15.13
C TYR A 245 3.03 5.11 13.68
N GLN A 246 2.68 5.97 12.70
CA GLN A 246 2.91 5.72 11.27
C GLN A 246 4.35 5.98 10.84
N HIS A 247 5.09 6.84 11.58
CA HIS A 247 6.26 7.57 11.13
C HIS A 247 7.58 6.86 11.42
N PHE A 248 8.39 6.68 10.38
CA PHE A 248 9.77 6.20 10.45
C PHE A 248 10.69 7.22 9.79
N GLU A 249 11.69 7.75 10.49
CA GLU A 249 12.61 8.76 9.93
C GLU A 249 14.09 8.40 10.14
N VAL A 250 14.94 8.86 9.21
CA VAL A 250 16.40 8.73 9.38
C VAL A 250 16.93 9.83 10.27
N ILE A 251 17.74 9.46 11.27
CA ILE A 251 18.48 10.39 12.13
C ILE A 251 19.66 10.94 11.31
N GLU A 252 19.72 12.26 11.10
CA GLU A 252 20.84 12.97 10.47
C GLU A 252 21.90 13.37 11.50
#